data_2c4ebcc835f5e668c53cab3025ad66e2
#
_entry.id   2c4ebcc835f5e668c53cab3025ad66e2
#
_cell.length_a   1.000
_cell.length_b   1.000
_cell.length_c   1.000
_cell.angle_alpha   90.00
_cell.angle_beta   90.00
_cell.angle_gamma   90.00
#
_symmetry.space_group_name_H-M   'P 1'
#
loop_
_entity.id
_entity.type
_entity.pdbx_description
1 polymer ?
#
loop_
_entity_poly.entity_id
_entity_poly.type
_entity_poly.pdbx_seq_one_letter_code
_entity_poly.pdbx_strand_id
1 'polypeptide(L)'
;MKISFSTIACPDYSWVDIYSMAKDLGFDGIEIRGMGDDFAAYKAMPFTEANRPKTMAKLKALNIEIPCLSSGCCLKFKEKEAETIAELTEYCKLAQQINAPYIRVLADLEAAPNGEVDDAYVAEQLKKLAPIAAQYDVTLLVETNGVYSDTHRLRALLDSVNSHKIAALWDMHHPYRFAGESPEQTVANLGELIKYVHIKDSVMENGKVVYKMMGEGDLPIQKMIEALQSIQYTGYVSLEWVKLWMPNLLDAGVVFPQYAEFMRPFRRKHKHPLQDNNRKTGKYIWPKERLIDYTFPDVLDRVCEEFPTQYAFRYTELDYTRTYPEFRSDVDTFARALIAMGVRKGDHVAIWATNVPAWYITFWATTKIGAVLVTVNTAYKIHEAEYLLRQSDTHTLVMIDGYKDSDYVGIMKELCPELATCEPGKLESKKFPFLKNIITTDSRQPGCYTWDEAIKLAEQVPYSEVEARRRTIDKNDVCNMQYTSGTTGFPKGVMLTHYNVVNNGKAIGDCMDLSTADRMMIQVPMFHCFGMVLAMTASVTHGTTMSPITAFSPRKGLACINKEKITAFHGVPTMFIAMLGHPDFEKTDFSTCVPALWQVPPAPSRPCRM
;
A
#
# COMPACT_ATOMS: atom_id res chain seq x y z
N MET A 1 -6.77 -25.40 0.68
CA MET A 1 -5.81 -24.75 1.58
C MET A 1 -5.98 -23.26 1.48
N LYS A 2 -5.67 -22.51 2.53
CA LYS A 2 -5.56 -21.05 2.57
C LYS A 2 -4.09 -20.66 2.38
N ILE A 3 -3.82 -19.46 1.86
CA ILE A 3 -2.44 -18.95 1.75
C ILE A 3 -2.21 -17.74 2.65
N SER A 4 -1.01 -17.66 3.20
CA SER A 4 -0.50 -16.52 3.96
C SER A 4 0.97 -16.25 3.61
N PHE A 5 1.50 -15.18 4.15
CA PHE A 5 2.93 -14.89 4.12
C PHE A 5 3.39 -14.37 5.48
N SER A 6 4.64 -14.57 5.80
CA SER A 6 5.26 -14.03 7.02
C SER A 6 5.81 -12.62 6.79
N THR A 7 5.62 -11.72 7.74
CA THR A 7 6.09 -10.32 7.64
C THR A 7 7.62 -10.18 7.59
N ILE A 8 8.39 -11.23 7.91
CA ILE A 8 9.87 -11.23 7.68
C ILE A 8 10.25 -11.10 6.21
N ALA A 9 9.31 -11.39 5.30
CA ALA A 9 9.51 -11.26 3.87
C ALA A 9 9.54 -9.80 3.39
N CYS A 10 8.98 -8.87 4.17
CA CYS A 10 8.80 -7.47 3.81
C CYS A 10 9.17 -6.52 4.97
N PRO A 11 10.42 -6.56 5.49
CA PRO A 11 10.82 -5.82 6.68
C PRO A 11 10.68 -4.30 6.55
N ASP A 12 10.79 -3.77 5.34
CA ASP A 12 10.73 -2.33 5.05
C ASP A 12 9.30 -1.84 4.70
N TYR A 13 8.28 -2.71 4.76
CA TYR A 13 6.92 -2.35 4.41
C TYR A 13 6.16 -1.80 5.62
N SER A 14 5.40 -0.72 5.40
CA SER A 14 4.45 -0.24 6.40
C SER A 14 3.29 -1.24 6.59
N TRP A 15 2.58 -1.13 7.72
CA TRP A 15 1.39 -1.97 7.95
C TRP A 15 0.34 -1.83 6.85
N VAL A 16 0.17 -0.60 6.32
CA VAL A 16 -0.73 -0.33 5.20
C VAL A 16 -0.31 -1.10 3.95
N ASP A 17 0.98 -1.13 3.66
CA ASP A 17 1.50 -1.87 2.52
C ASP A 17 1.27 -3.38 2.67
N ILE A 18 1.50 -3.91 3.88
CA ILE A 18 1.36 -5.33 4.19
C ILE A 18 -0.08 -5.81 3.96
N TYR A 19 -1.09 -5.17 4.59
CA TYR A 19 -2.46 -5.63 4.40
C TYR A 19 -3.02 -5.31 3.01
N SER A 20 -2.54 -4.24 2.38
CA SER A 20 -2.92 -3.91 1.01
C SER A 20 -2.40 -4.95 0.02
N MET A 21 -1.14 -5.35 0.18
CA MET A 21 -0.55 -6.43 -0.62
C MET A 21 -1.30 -7.75 -0.42
N ALA A 22 -1.62 -8.08 0.84
CA ALA A 22 -2.41 -9.27 1.15
C ALA A 22 -3.78 -9.26 0.44
N LYS A 23 -4.50 -8.13 0.51
CA LYS A 23 -5.77 -7.95 -0.19
C LYS A 23 -5.62 -8.08 -1.69
N ASP A 24 -4.64 -7.37 -2.27
CA ASP A 24 -4.50 -7.24 -3.72
C ASP A 24 -4.11 -8.56 -4.41
N LEU A 25 -3.33 -9.38 -3.73
CA LEU A 25 -2.88 -10.68 -4.22
C LEU A 25 -3.79 -11.82 -3.74
N GLY A 26 -4.83 -11.50 -2.97
CA GLY A 26 -5.82 -12.45 -2.49
C GLY A 26 -5.27 -13.44 -1.48
N PHE A 27 -4.36 -13.02 -0.60
CA PHE A 27 -3.98 -13.82 0.55
C PHE A 27 -5.15 -13.92 1.53
N ASP A 28 -5.27 -15.09 2.15
CA ASP A 28 -6.30 -15.34 3.17
C ASP A 28 -5.84 -14.87 4.57
N GLY A 29 -4.53 -14.71 4.77
CA GLY A 29 -3.97 -14.30 6.05
C GLY A 29 -2.58 -13.69 5.97
N ILE A 30 -2.19 -13.05 7.09
CA ILE A 30 -0.86 -12.49 7.32
C ILE A 30 -0.31 -13.10 8.61
N GLU A 31 0.85 -13.73 8.53
CA GLU A 31 1.60 -14.20 9.69
C GLU A 31 2.51 -13.09 10.20
N ILE A 32 2.42 -12.79 11.49
CA ILE A 32 3.17 -11.68 12.08
C ILE A 32 4.44 -12.22 12.76
N ARG A 33 5.59 -11.81 12.24
CA ARG A 33 6.94 -12.11 12.78
C ARG A 33 7.74 -10.82 13.00
N GLY A 34 7.20 -9.91 13.81
CA GLY A 34 7.75 -8.57 13.96
C GLY A 34 7.36 -7.61 12.81
N MET A 35 7.63 -6.33 13.02
CA MET A 35 7.37 -5.28 12.04
C MET A 35 8.33 -4.11 12.27
N GLY A 36 9.04 -3.70 11.23
CA GLY A 36 10.08 -2.67 11.36
C GLY A 36 11.13 -3.09 12.40
N ASP A 37 11.41 -2.20 13.37
CA ASP A 37 12.37 -2.47 14.45
C ASP A 37 11.77 -3.32 15.59
N ASP A 38 10.45 -3.55 15.61
CA ASP A 38 9.76 -4.31 16.64
C ASP A 38 9.68 -5.80 16.27
N PHE A 39 10.61 -6.60 16.79
CA PHE A 39 10.59 -8.06 16.58
C PHE A 39 9.47 -8.78 17.33
N ALA A 40 8.99 -8.20 18.42
CA ALA A 40 7.89 -8.75 19.20
C ALA A 40 6.55 -8.18 18.71
N ALA A 41 5.68 -9.05 18.18
CA ALA A 41 4.39 -8.64 17.61
C ALA A 41 3.53 -7.80 18.57
N TYR A 42 3.57 -8.09 19.88
CA TYR A 42 2.78 -7.37 20.88
C TYR A 42 3.31 -5.94 21.17
N LYS A 43 4.49 -5.59 20.68
CA LYS A 43 5.06 -4.22 20.76
C LYS A 43 4.82 -3.43 19.47
N ALA A 44 4.56 -4.12 18.37
CA ALA A 44 4.38 -3.49 17.06
C ALA A 44 3.19 -2.52 17.04
N MET A 45 3.39 -1.35 16.44
CA MET A 45 2.45 -0.23 16.43
C MET A 45 1.00 -0.61 16.07
N PRO A 46 0.71 -1.47 15.07
CA PRO A 46 -0.66 -1.84 14.72
C PRO A 46 -1.40 -2.62 15.81
N PHE A 47 -0.66 -3.29 16.71
CA PHE A 47 -1.22 -4.17 17.74
C PHE A 47 -1.18 -3.58 19.15
N THR A 48 -0.70 -2.34 19.31
CA THR A 48 -0.83 -1.60 20.58
C THR A 48 -2.31 -1.45 20.97
N GLU A 49 -2.58 -1.28 22.25
CA GLU A 49 -3.95 -1.15 22.77
C GLU A 49 -4.76 -0.06 22.04
N ALA A 50 -4.13 1.08 21.75
CA ALA A 50 -4.77 2.20 21.06
C ALA A 50 -5.12 1.91 19.59
N ASN A 51 -4.28 1.15 18.86
CA ASN A 51 -4.42 0.94 17.41
C ASN A 51 -5.11 -0.38 17.05
N ARG A 52 -5.05 -1.39 17.94
CA ARG A 52 -5.59 -2.73 17.71
C ARG A 52 -7.04 -2.74 17.23
N PRO A 53 -7.98 -1.98 17.81
CA PRO A 53 -9.38 -2.01 17.34
C PRO A 53 -9.52 -1.58 15.89
N LYS A 54 -8.79 -0.54 15.47
CA LYS A 54 -8.78 -0.05 14.09
C LYS A 54 -8.14 -1.07 13.15
N THR A 55 -7.03 -1.68 13.55
CA THR A 55 -6.34 -2.74 12.81
C THR A 55 -7.27 -3.92 12.55
N MET A 56 -7.92 -4.44 13.58
CA MET A 56 -8.81 -5.60 13.45
C MET A 56 -10.08 -5.28 12.64
N ALA A 57 -10.64 -4.09 12.79
CA ALA A 57 -11.76 -3.64 11.96
C ALA A 57 -11.37 -3.59 10.46
N LYS A 58 -10.16 -3.10 10.15
CA LYS A 58 -9.64 -3.04 8.78
C LYS A 58 -9.43 -4.43 8.20
N LEU A 59 -8.76 -5.33 8.92
CA LEU A 59 -8.54 -6.72 8.46
C LEU A 59 -9.86 -7.46 8.24
N LYS A 60 -10.82 -7.30 9.15
CA LYS A 60 -12.17 -7.88 9.00
C LYS A 60 -12.87 -7.38 7.75
N ALA A 61 -12.82 -6.07 7.48
CA ALA A 61 -13.40 -5.48 6.27
C ALA A 61 -12.75 -6.00 4.97
N LEU A 62 -11.47 -6.38 5.03
CA LEU A 62 -10.71 -6.95 3.91
C LEU A 62 -10.80 -8.48 3.83
N ASN A 63 -11.47 -9.13 4.79
CA ASN A 63 -11.54 -10.59 4.93
C ASN A 63 -10.14 -11.25 5.00
N ILE A 64 -9.22 -10.63 5.76
CA ILE A 64 -7.86 -11.12 6.01
C ILE A 64 -7.76 -11.52 7.48
N GLU A 65 -7.22 -12.72 7.73
CA GLU A 65 -7.00 -13.25 9.08
C GLU A 65 -5.54 -13.06 9.52
N ILE A 66 -5.28 -13.15 10.83
CA ILE A 66 -3.93 -13.35 11.38
C ILE A 66 -3.89 -14.79 11.90
N PRO A 67 -3.43 -15.75 11.09
CA PRO A 67 -3.50 -17.16 11.47
C PRO A 67 -2.44 -17.58 12.48
N CYS A 68 -1.29 -16.90 12.50
CA CYS A 68 -0.17 -17.23 13.36
C CYS A 68 0.63 -15.98 13.78
N LEU A 69 1.06 -15.98 15.04
CA LEU A 69 2.09 -15.08 15.53
C LEU A 69 3.39 -15.87 15.68
N SER A 70 4.43 -15.48 14.98
CA SER A 70 5.73 -16.16 15.06
C SER A 70 6.63 -15.49 16.10
N SER A 71 6.82 -16.13 17.26
CA SER A 71 7.71 -15.63 18.30
C SER A 71 9.19 -15.93 17.98
N GLY A 72 10.11 -15.20 18.64
CA GLY A 72 11.55 -15.50 18.66
C GLY A 72 11.94 -16.48 19.75
N CYS A 73 11.01 -16.92 20.57
CA CYS A 73 11.26 -17.73 21.74
C CYS A 73 11.80 -19.10 21.37
N CYS A 74 12.93 -19.48 21.97
CA CYS A 74 13.56 -20.78 21.81
C CYS A 74 13.66 -21.50 23.16
N LEU A 75 13.07 -22.70 23.23
CA LEU A 75 12.85 -23.45 24.47
C LEU A 75 14.09 -24.18 25.00
N LYS A 76 15.15 -24.35 24.19
CA LYS A 76 16.34 -25.09 24.62
C LYS A 76 17.21 -24.36 25.65
N PHE A 77 17.05 -23.04 25.80
CA PHE A 77 17.91 -22.20 26.63
C PHE A 77 17.42 -22.15 28.08
N LYS A 78 18.08 -22.93 28.96
CA LYS A 78 17.73 -23.02 30.40
C LYS A 78 17.86 -21.67 31.11
N GLU A 79 18.84 -20.89 30.75
CA GLU A 79 19.12 -19.55 31.33
C GLU A 79 18.08 -18.50 30.97
N LYS A 80 17.27 -18.74 29.92
CA LYS A 80 16.22 -17.81 29.46
C LYS A 80 14.80 -18.26 29.80
N GLU A 81 14.64 -19.29 30.60
CA GLU A 81 13.32 -19.88 30.89
C GLU A 81 12.28 -18.85 31.35
N ALA A 82 12.61 -18.04 32.35
CA ALA A 82 11.68 -17.05 32.89
C ALA A 82 11.32 -15.96 31.88
N GLU A 83 12.29 -15.50 31.09
CA GLU A 83 12.09 -14.52 30.03
C GLU A 83 11.18 -15.09 28.92
N THR A 84 11.46 -16.31 28.47
CA THR A 84 10.70 -17.03 27.46
C THR A 84 9.23 -17.24 27.88
N ILE A 85 8.98 -17.65 29.11
CA ILE A 85 7.61 -17.82 29.65
C ILE A 85 6.89 -16.46 29.71
N ALA A 86 7.56 -15.41 30.17
CA ALA A 86 6.98 -14.07 30.23
C ALA A 86 6.64 -13.54 28.82
N GLU A 87 7.55 -13.67 27.87
CA GLU A 87 7.36 -13.23 26.50
C GLU A 87 6.22 -14.01 25.81
N LEU A 88 6.19 -15.34 25.92
CA LEU A 88 5.13 -16.15 25.35
C LEU A 88 3.77 -15.87 26.00
N THR A 89 3.74 -15.47 27.26
CA THR A 89 2.50 -15.04 27.92
C THR A 89 1.94 -13.77 27.26
N GLU A 90 2.79 -12.79 26.92
CA GLU A 90 2.36 -11.59 26.20
C GLU A 90 1.88 -11.93 24.77
N TYR A 91 2.56 -12.86 24.09
CA TYR A 91 2.06 -13.38 22.80
C TYR A 91 0.69 -14.04 22.93
N CYS A 92 0.45 -14.83 23.97
CA CYS A 92 -0.86 -15.46 24.21
C CYS A 92 -1.97 -14.43 24.45
N LYS A 93 -1.67 -13.38 25.23
CA LYS A 93 -2.61 -12.26 25.45
C LYS A 93 -2.96 -11.56 24.14
N LEU A 94 -1.95 -11.20 23.34
CA LEU A 94 -2.19 -10.58 22.05
C LEU A 94 -2.98 -11.51 21.12
N ALA A 95 -2.58 -12.77 21.01
CA ALA A 95 -3.23 -13.74 20.12
C ALA A 95 -4.74 -13.87 20.42
N GLN A 96 -5.13 -13.96 21.69
CA GLN A 96 -6.53 -13.94 22.09
C GLN A 96 -7.25 -12.66 21.65
N GLN A 97 -6.61 -11.50 21.83
CA GLN A 97 -7.20 -10.19 21.53
C GLN A 97 -7.40 -9.92 20.03
N ILE A 98 -6.63 -10.59 19.17
CA ILE A 98 -6.71 -10.47 17.72
C ILE A 98 -7.28 -11.71 17.02
N ASN A 99 -7.75 -12.70 17.80
CA ASN A 99 -8.26 -13.99 17.32
C ASN A 99 -7.24 -14.78 16.48
N ALA A 100 -5.95 -14.70 16.82
CA ALA A 100 -4.92 -15.53 16.21
C ALA A 100 -4.87 -16.90 16.91
N PRO A 101 -5.19 -18.01 16.22
CA PRO A 101 -5.28 -19.32 16.87
C PRO A 101 -3.93 -19.94 17.24
N TYR A 102 -2.85 -19.49 16.59
CA TYR A 102 -1.55 -20.13 16.68
C TYR A 102 -0.44 -19.17 17.08
N ILE A 103 0.52 -19.69 17.86
CA ILE A 103 1.79 -19.03 18.15
C ILE A 103 2.91 -20.02 17.86
N ARG A 104 3.82 -19.64 16.97
CA ARG A 104 5.01 -20.44 16.66
C ARG A 104 6.07 -20.25 17.73
N VAL A 105 6.67 -21.38 18.17
CA VAL A 105 7.80 -21.43 19.09
C VAL A 105 8.90 -22.31 18.49
N LEU A 106 10.15 -22.02 18.86
CA LEU A 106 11.31 -22.83 18.49
C LEU A 106 11.72 -23.75 19.63
N ALA A 107 11.89 -25.03 19.35
CA ALA A 107 12.51 -25.96 20.29
C ALA A 107 14.03 -26.05 20.06
N ASP A 108 14.49 -25.74 18.85
CA ASP A 108 15.91 -25.52 18.50
C ASP A 108 16.03 -24.24 17.68
N LEU A 109 17.15 -23.51 17.78
CA LEU A 109 17.28 -22.17 17.22
C LEU A 109 17.60 -22.15 15.72
N GLU A 110 18.56 -22.96 15.31
CA GLU A 110 19.07 -22.97 13.94
C GLU A 110 18.17 -23.81 13.02
N ALA A 111 18.09 -23.44 11.76
CA ALA A 111 17.31 -24.19 10.76
C ALA A 111 17.88 -25.60 10.55
N ALA A 112 19.21 -25.71 10.43
CA ALA A 112 19.91 -26.99 10.38
C ALA A 112 20.26 -27.47 11.80
N PRO A 113 20.28 -28.80 12.06
CA PRO A 113 20.72 -29.32 13.34
C PRO A 113 22.12 -28.83 13.71
N ASN A 114 22.23 -28.21 14.87
CA ASN A 114 23.48 -27.63 15.38
C ASN A 114 23.59 -27.85 16.91
N GLY A 115 24.37 -28.82 17.31
CA GLY A 115 24.58 -29.19 18.71
C GLY A 115 23.48 -30.10 19.28
N GLU A 116 23.52 -30.28 20.60
CA GLU A 116 22.60 -31.15 21.33
C GLU A 116 21.42 -30.33 21.91
N VAL A 117 20.27 -30.96 21.97
CA VAL A 117 19.06 -30.44 22.63
C VAL A 117 18.58 -31.47 23.63
N ASP A 118 18.29 -31.01 24.85
CA ASP A 118 17.71 -31.78 25.93
C ASP A 118 16.19 -31.89 25.76
N ASP A 119 15.72 -32.96 25.10
CA ASP A 119 14.31 -33.19 24.81
C ASP A 119 13.45 -33.24 26.09
N ALA A 120 14.00 -33.77 27.19
CA ALA A 120 13.27 -33.83 28.46
C ALA A 120 13.03 -32.44 29.04
N TYR A 121 14.03 -31.56 28.93
CA TYR A 121 13.89 -30.16 29.35
C TYR A 121 12.90 -29.41 28.46
N VAL A 122 13.01 -29.53 27.13
CA VAL A 122 12.04 -28.91 26.19
C VAL A 122 10.61 -29.38 26.48
N ALA A 123 10.42 -30.66 26.73
CA ALA A 123 9.11 -31.21 27.11
C ALA A 123 8.59 -30.61 28.42
N GLU A 124 9.47 -30.41 29.41
CA GLU A 124 9.10 -29.74 30.66
C GLU A 124 8.66 -28.30 30.42
N GLN A 125 9.38 -27.55 29.57
CA GLN A 125 8.98 -26.18 29.19
C GLN A 125 7.60 -26.15 28.50
N LEU A 126 7.37 -27.04 27.55
CA LEU A 126 6.09 -27.14 26.88
C LEU A 126 4.96 -27.49 27.85
N LYS A 127 5.19 -28.36 28.82
CA LYS A 127 4.23 -28.68 29.90
C LYS A 127 3.91 -27.48 30.77
N LYS A 128 4.88 -26.59 31.07
CA LYS A 128 4.65 -25.34 31.79
C LYS A 128 3.85 -24.33 30.96
N LEU A 129 4.07 -24.28 29.65
CA LEU A 129 3.44 -23.35 28.73
C LEU A 129 2.01 -23.77 28.30
N ALA A 130 1.72 -25.08 28.28
CA ALA A 130 0.42 -25.59 27.83
C ALA A 130 -0.77 -25.04 28.61
N PRO A 131 -0.77 -24.91 29.96
CA PRO A 131 -1.87 -24.31 30.70
C PRO A 131 -1.99 -22.79 30.43
N ILE A 132 -0.88 -22.08 30.16
CA ILE A 132 -0.92 -20.68 29.77
C ILE A 132 -1.61 -20.54 28.41
N ALA A 133 -1.21 -21.34 27.44
CA ALA A 133 -1.85 -21.36 26.13
C ALA A 133 -3.35 -21.71 26.23
N ALA A 134 -3.72 -22.65 27.09
CA ALA A 134 -5.11 -23.01 27.35
C ALA A 134 -5.93 -21.86 27.97
N GLN A 135 -5.34 -21.09 28.87
CA GLN A 135 -6.00 -19.93 29.50
C GLN A 135 -6.42 -18.88 28.46
N TYR A 136 -5.64 -18.69 27.41
CA TYR A 136 -5.90 -17.70 26.35
C TYR A 136 -6.53 -18.30 25.09
N ASP A 137 -6.88 -19.58 25.11
CA ASP A 137 -7.45 -20.35 24.00
C ASP A 137 -6.61 -20.34 22.72
N VAL A 138 -5.29 -20.38 22.86
CA VAL A 138 -4.32 -20.45 21.75
C VAL A 138 -3.64 -21.81 21.72
N THR A 139 -3.03 -22.16 20.60
CA THR A 139 -2.19 -23.37 20.46
C THR A 139 -0.75 -22.96 20.11
N LEU A 140 0.21 -23.47 20.86
CA LEU A 140 1.63 -23.30 20.56
C LEU A 140 2.06 -24.33 19.53
N LEU A 141 2.74 -23.87 18.50
CA LEU A 141 3.24 -24.72 17.41
C LEU A 141 4.74 -24.82 17.49
N VAL A 142 5.24 -26.02 17.72
CA VAL A 142 6.69 -26.31 17.63
C VAL A 142 7.05 -26.50 16.18
N GLU A 143 7.96 -25.65 15.68
CA GLU A 143 8.43 -25.72 14.30
C GLU A 143 9.40 -26.88 14.09
N THR A 144 9.33 -27.50 12.92
CA THR A 144 10.28 -28.53 12.45
C THR A 144 11.66 -27.91 12.16
N ASN A 145 12.33 -27.43 13.20
CA ASN A 145 13.59 -26.66 13.12
C ASN A 145 14.73 -27.37 13.87
N GLY A 146 15.96 -27.23 13.39
CA GLY A 146 17.15 -27.82 14.00
C GLY A 146 17.06 -29.34 14.14
N VAL A 147 17.32 -29.87 15.33
CA VAL A 147 17.23 -31.32 15.60
C VAL A 147 15.81 -31.86 15.41
N TYR A 148 14.80 -31.02 15.48
CA TYR A 148 13.40 -31.40 15.27
C TYR A 148 12.98 -31.33 13.78
N SER A 149 13.90 -31.07 12.88
CA SER A 149 13.74 -31.41 11.46
C SER A 149 13.62 -32.94 11.21
N ASP A 150 14.15 -33.76 12.15
CA ASP A 150 13.73 -35.15 12.33
C ASP A 150 12.32 -35.17 12.95
N THR A 151 11.31 -35.40 12.11
CA THR A 151 9.90 -35.30 12.54
C THR A 151 9.49 -36.51 13.41
N HIS A 152 10.20 -37.63 13.40
CA HIS A 152 9.99 -38.70 14.35
C HIS A 152 10.38 -38.25 15.77
N ARG A 153 11.52 -37.55 15.92
CA ARG A 153 11.94 -36.93 17.18
C ARG A 153 10.97 -35.88 17.67
N LEU A 154 10.48 -35.03 16.78
CA LEU A 154 9.44 -34.03 17.12
C LEU A 154 8.16 -34.73 17.57
N ARG A 155 7.72 -35.78 16.90
CA ARG A 155 6.55 -36.54 17.31
C ARG A 155 6.70 -37.11 18.71
N ALA A 156 7.82 -37.71 19.03
CA ALA A 156 8.10 -38.24 20.36
C ALA A 156 8.09 -37.16 21.43
N LEU A 157 8.61 -35.95 21.15
CA LEU A 157 8.53 -34.78 22.02
C LEU A 157 7.07 -34.41 22.28
N LEU A 158 6.27 -34.22 21.24
CA LEU A 158 4.86 -33.79 21.35
C LEU A 158 4.01 -34.83 22.10
N ASP A 159 4.21 -36.10 21.84
CA ASP A 159 3.55 -37.20 22.55
C ASP A 159 3.89 -37.23 24.06
N SER A 160 5.15 -36.91 24.41
CA SER A 160 5.59 -36.81 25.81
C SER A 160 4.94 -35.65 26.58
N VAL A 161 4.57 -34.58 25.89
CA VAL A 161 3.85 -33.42 26.43
C VAL A 161 2.36 -33.72 26.59
N ASN A 162 1.78 -34.44 25.66
CA ASN A 162 0.38 -34.88 25.63
C ASN A 162 -0.65 -33.76 25.92
N SER A 163 -0.57 -32.68 25.16
CA SER A 163 -1.47 -31.54 25.33
C SER A 163 -2.07 -31.11 24.00
N HIS A 164 -3.40 -30.95 23.94
CA HIS A 164 -4.10 -30.44 22.76
C HIS A 164 -3.78 -28.95 22.44
N LYS A 165 -3.09 -28.24 23.33
CA LYS A 165 -2.61 -26.86 23.14
C LYS A 165 -1.18 -26.79 22.63
N ILE A 166 -0.56 -27.93 22.34
CA ILE A 166 0.78 -28.04 21.74
C ILE A 166 0.66 -28.89 20.47
N ALA A 167 1.16 -28.37 19.35
CA ALA A 167 1.07 -29.05 18.06
C ALA A 167 2.33 -28.71 17.21
N ALA A 168 2.32 -29.10 15.94
CA ALA A 168 3.43 -28.89 15.03
C ALA A 168 3.16 -27.78 14.01
N LEU A 169 4.19 -27.00 13.72
CA LEU A 169 4.35 -26.23 12.50
C LEU A 169 5.31 -26.98 11.59
N TRP A 170 4.83 -27.42 10.44
CA TRP A 170 5.68 -28.04 9.45
C TRP A 170 6.31 -26.99 8.55
N ASP A 171 7.59 -26.67 8.74
CA ASP A 171 8.37 -26.03 7.70
C ASP A 171 8.77 -27.10 6.66
N MET A 172 8.25 -27.01 5.46
CA MET A 172 8.44 -28.03 4.42
C MET A 172 9.90 -28.18 3.99
N HIS A 173 10.68 -27.12 4.15
CA HIS A 173 12.08 -27.09 3.75
C HIS A 173 12.98 -27.92 4.69
N HIS A 174 12.79 -27.80 6.00
CA HIS A 174 13.76 -28.29 6.97
C HIS A 174 13.86 -29.82 7.05
N PRO A 175 12.76 -30.59 7.21
CA PRO A 175 12.83 -32.05 7.21
C PRO A 175 13.46 -32.62 5.92
N TYR A 176 13.09 -32.07 4.78
CA TYR A 176 13.63 -32.51 3.50
C TYR A 176 15.13 -32.22 3.35
N ARG A 177 15.54 -30.97 3.68
CA ARG A 177 16.93 -30.52 3.50
C ARG A 177 17.90 -31.08 4.53
N PHE A 178 17.49 -31.16 5.78
CA PHE A 178 18.41 -31.40 6.89
C PHE A 178 18.25 -32.78 7.54
N ALA A 179 17.08 -33.39 7.45
CA ALA A 179 16.85 -34.76 7.93
C ALA A 179 16.74 -35.79 6.79
N GLY A 180 16.65 -35.34 5.52
CA GLY A 180 16.51 -36.26 4.37
C GLY A 180 15.15 -36.96 4.32
N GLU A 181 14.15 -36.41 5.01
CA GLU A 181 12.80 -36.98 5.04
C GLU A 181 12.01 -36.69 3.76
N SER A 182 11.28 -37.69 3.27
CA SER A 182 10.27 -37.42 2.24
C SER A 182 9.04 -36.73 2.83
N PRO A 183 8.26 -35.96 2.02
CA PRO A 183 7.02 -35.37 2.49
C PRO A 183 6.02 -36.37 3.09
N GLU A 184 5.98 -37.59 2.52
CA GLU A 184 5.13 -38.68 2.97
C GLU A 184 5.53 -39.16 4.37
N GLN A 185 6.84 -39.23 4.66
CA GLN A 185 7.36 -39.62 5.99
C GLN A 185 6.98 -38.56 7.03
N THR A 186 7.19 -37.26 6.71
CA THR A 186 6.82 -36.15 7.60
C THR A 186 5.33 -36.19 7.96
N VAL A 187 4.47 -36.38 6.96
CA VAL A 187 3.03 -36.49 7.18
C VAL A 187 2.65 -37.75 7.94
N ALA A 188 3.34 -38.91 7.70
CA ALA A 188 3.14 -40.14 8.46
C ALA A 188 3.50 -39.94 9.95
N ASN A 189 4.57 -39.22 10.24
CA ASN A 189 5.02 -38.95 11.61
C ASN A 189 4.12 -37.97 12.34
N LEU A 190 3.81 -36.83 11.73
CA LEU A 190 3.11 -35.71 12.40
C LEU A 190 1.59 -35.71 12.21
N GLY A 191 1.10 -36.11 11.03
CA GLY A 191 -0.32 -36.26 10.72
C GLY A 191 -1.16 -35.05 11.11
N GLU A 192 -2.19 -35.30 11.91
CA GLU A 192 -3.14 -34.27 12.38
C GLU A 192 -2.54 -33.23 13.34
N LEU A 193 -1.33 -33.45 13.85
CA LEU A 193 -0.62 -32.46 14.66
C LEU A 193 -0.13 -31.28 13.83
N ILE A 194 -0.05 -31.40 12.50
CA ILE A 194 0.28 -30.29 11.60
C ILE A 194 -0.89 -29.30 11.59
N LYS A 195 -0.72 -28.14 12.21
CA LYS A 195 -1.74 -27.08 12.27
C LYS A 195 -1.42 -25.88 11.39
N TYR A 196 -0.16 -25.68 11.05
CA TYR A 196 0.33 -24.58 10.23
C TYR A 196 1.53 -25.03 9.41
N VAL A 197 1.74 -24.39 8.27
CA VAL A 197 2.80 -24.82 7.34
C VAL A 197 3.58 -23.61 6.85
N HIS A 198 4.91 -23.68 6.93
CA HIS A 198 5.83 -22.79 6.22
C HIS A 198 6.27 -23.42 4.91
N ILE A 199 6.34 -22.61 3.86
CA ILE A 199 6.82 -23.02 2.55
C ILE A 199 7.85 -22.03 2.02
N LYS A 200 8.89 -22.54 1.42
CA LYS A 200 9.95 -21.82 0.70
C LYS A 200 10.66 -22.80 -0.23
N ASP A 201 11.26 -22.31 -1.30
CA ASP A 201 12.02 -23.14 -2.23
C ASP A 201 13.50 -22.75 -2.24
N SER A 202 14.36 -23.68 -2.59
CA SER A 202 15.81 -23.49 -2.58
C SER A 202 16.53 -24.54 -3.42
N VAL A 203 17.81 -24.30 -3.68
CA VAL A 203 18.78 -25.31 -4.15
C VAL A 203 19.98 -25.37 -3.21
N MET A 204 20.76 -26.44 -3.30
CA MET A 204 22.06 -26.54 -2.62
C MET A 204 23.17 -26.11 -3.57
N GLU A 205 23.86 -25.02 -3.29
CA GLU A 205 25.04 -24.57 -4.05
C GLU A 205 26.27 -24.52 -3.13
N ASN A 206 27.28 -25.29 -3.47
CA ASN A 206 28.53 -25.40 -2.66
C ASN A 206 28.29 -25.70 -1.16
N GLY A 207 27.33 -26.55 -0.85
CA GLY A 207 26.97 -26.94 0.52
C GLY A 207 26.18 -25.88 1.29
N LYS A 208 25.71 -24.84 0.62
CA LYS A 208 24.87 -23.78 1.23
C LYS A 208 23.49 -23.76 0.60
N VAL A 209 22.50 -23.42 1.39
CA VAL A 209 21.13 -23.17 0.92
C VAL A 209 21.09 -21.85 0.15
N VAL A 210 20.58 -21.88 -1.07
CA VAL A 210 20.30 -20.69 -1.89
C VAL A 210 18.80 -20.68 -2.19
N TYR A 211 18.09 -19.71 -1.63
CA TYR A 211 16.64 -19.58 -1.81
C TYR A 211 16.29 -19.17 -3.24
N LYS A 212 15.24 -19.78 -3.76
CA LYS A 212 14.69 -19.57 -5.10
C LYS A 212 13.21 -19.22 -4.99
N MET A 213 12.65 -18.62 -6.03
CA MET A 213 11.19 -18.45 -6.12
C MET A 213 10.51 -19.83 -6.19
N MET A 214 9.24 -19.88 -5.84
CA MET A 214 8.49 -21.13 -5.79
C MET A 214 8.51 -21.84 -7.14
N GLY A 215 8.96 -23.10 -7.14
CA GLY A 215 9.10 -23.93 -8.34
C GLY A 215 10.39 -23.72 -9.14
N GLU A 216 11.29 -22.84 -8.72
CA GLU A 216 12.61 -22.63 -9.32
C GLU A 216 13.74 -23.34 -8.56
N GLY A 217 13.43 -23.93 -7.42
CA GLY A 217 14.34 -24.74 -6.63
C GLY A 217 14.28 -26.22 -6.99
N ASP A 218 14.86 -27.04 -6.11
CA ASP A 218 14.88 -28.49 -6.28
C ASP A 218 14.10 -29.24 -5.18
N LEU A 219 13.35 -28.50 -4.33
CA LEU A 219 12.43 -29.13 -3.38
C LEU A 219 11.24 -29.75 -4.13
N PRO A 220 10.77 -30.93 -3.69
CA PRO A 220 9.62 -31.60 -4.30
C PRO A 220 8.29 -30.94 -3.85
N ILE A 221 8.11 -29.63 -4.11
CA ILE A 221 6.99 -28.84 -3.62
C ILE A 221 5.64 -29.45 -3.98
N GLN A 222 5.50 -29.97 -5.21
CA GLN A 222 4.27 -30.64 -5.65
C GLN A 222 3.92 -31.83 -4.74
N LYS A 223 4.90 -32.70 -4.41
CA LYS A 223 4.70 -33.83 -3.51
C LYS A 223 4.41 -33.38 -2.07
N MET A 224 5.01 -32.27 -1.62
CA MET A 224 4.74 -31.70 -0.30
C MET A 224 3.28 -31.27 -0.18
N ILE A 225 2.75 -30.65 -1.22
CA ILE A 225 1.34 -30.24 -1.29
C ILE A 225 0.41 -31.46 -1.39
N GLU A 226 0.77 -32.46 -2.18
CA GLU A 226 0.03 -33.73 -2.28
C GLU A 226 -0.01 -34.47 -0.93
N ALA A 227 1.10 -34.47 -0.19
CA ALA A 227 1.17 -35.06 1.16
C ALA A 227 0.21 -34.32 2.13
N LEU A 228 0.12 -32.99 2.10
CA LEU A 228 -0.89 -32.24 2.85
C LEU A 228 -2.32 -32.59 2.45
N GLN A 229 -2.56 -32.76 1.15
CA GLN A 229 -3.90 -33.13 0.65
C GLN A 229 -4.30 -34.53 1.13
N SER A 230 -3.34 -35.47 1.24
CA SER A 230 -3.59 -36.85 1.70
C SER A 230 -4.15 -36.92 3.12
N ILE A 231 -3.79 -35.95 3.98
CA ILE A 231 -4.33 -35.81 5.36
C ILE A 231 -5.50 -34.81 5.43
N GLN A 232 -6.06 -34.41 4.29
CA GLN A 232 -7.17 -33.45 4.20
C GLN A 232 -6.87 -32.10 4.88
N TYR A 233 -5.62 -31.65 4.83
CA TYR A 233 -5.22 -30.38 5.42
C TYR A 233 -5.94 -29.19 4.75
N THR A 234 -6.62 -28.39 5.54
CA THR A 234 -7.37 -27.21 5.07
C THR A 234 -6.83 -25.89 5.63
N GLY A 235 -5.77 -25.96 6.42
CA GLY A 235 -5.14 -24.82 7.09
C GLY A 235 -4.36 -23.91 6.13
N TYR A 236 -3.47 -23.13 6.73
CA TYR A 236 -2.65 -22.14 6.02
C TYR A 236 -1.32 -22.73 5.56
N VAL A 237 -0.95 -22.38 4.33
CA VAL A 237 0.42 -22.53 3.82
C VAL A 237 0.99 -21.13 3.72
N SER A 238 2.02 -20.83 4.50
CA SER A 238 2.60 -19.50 4.66
C SER A 238 3.94 -19.40 3.97
N LEU A 239 4.10 -18.46 3.07
CA LEU A 239 5.41 -18.17 2.48
C LEU A 239 6.34 -17.58 3.54
N GLU A 240 7.39 -18.29 3.88
CA GLU A 240 8.45 -17.81 4.75
C GLU A 240 9.67 -17.36 3.94
N TRP A 241 9.60 -16.17 3.35
CA TRP A 241 10.70 -15.56 2.61
C TRP A 241 11.59 -14.76 3.55
N VAL A 242 12.79 -15.27 3.84
CA VAL A 242 13.65 -14.82 4.94
C VAL A 242 14.47 -13.53 4.63
N LYS A 243 13.86 -12.58 3.96
CA LYS A 243 14.51 -11.33 3.51
C LYS A 243 15.08 -10.51 4.66
N LEU A 244 14.43 -10.52 5.83
CA LEU A 244 14.92 -9.84 7.03
C LEU A 244 16.34 -10.30 7.41
N TRP A 245 16.62 -11.59 7.29
CA TRP A 245 17.92 -12.19 7.61
C TRP A 245 18.89 -12.21 6.42
N MET A 246 18.36 -12.12 5.21
CA MET A 246 19.10 -12.15 3.95
C MET A 246 18.68 -10.98 3.05
N PRO A 247 19.17 -9.75 3.31
CA PRO A 247 18.69 -8.54 2.61
C PRO A 247 18.86 -8.56 1.08
N ASN A 248 19.76 -9.39 0.57
CA ASN A 248 20.01 -9.53 -0.88
C ASN A 248 18.94 -10.36 -1.62
N LEU A 249 18.02 -11.01 -0.90
CA LEU A 249 16.89 -11.70 -1.55
C LEU A 249 15.98 -10.73 -2.28
N LEU A 250 15.26 -11.26 -3.28
CA LEU A 250 14.28 -10.50 -4.05
C LEU A 250 13.24 -9.83 -3.15
N ASP A 251 12.73 -8.70 -3.62
CA ASP A 251 11.71 -7.93 -2.92
C ASP A 251 10.37 -8.69 -2.83
N ALA A 252 9.64 -8.47 -1.73
CA ALA A 252 8.31 -9.05 -1.53
C ALA A 252 7.34 -8.71 -2.67
N GLY A 253 7.47 -7.53 -3.28
CA GLY A 253 6.71 -7.12 -4.46
C GLY A 253 6.91 -8.02 -5.68
N VAL A 254 7.98 -8.79 -5.76
CA VAL A 254 8.24 -9.80 -6.81
C VAL A 254 7.79 -11.19 -6.33
N VAL A 255 8.18 -11.55 -5.11
CA VAL A 255 8.01 -12.92 -4.62
C VAL A 255 6.54 -13.24 -4.26
N PHE A 256 5.80 -12.29 -3.67
CA PHE A 256 4.41 -12.56 -3.28
C PHE A 256 3.46 -12.82 -4.45
N PRO A 257 3.50 -12.04 -5.56
CA PRO A 257 2.67 -12.36 -6.72
C PRO A 257 3.00 -13.71 -7.33
N GLN A 258 4.28 -14.05 -7.43
CA GLN A 258 4.74 -15.32 -7.96
C GLN A 258 4.27 -16.49 -7.08
N TYR A 259 4.38 -16.35 -5.75
CA TYR A 259 3.86 -17.35 -4.82
C TYR A 259 2.32 -17.49 -4.91
N ALA A 260 1.59 -16.39 -4.93
CA ALA A 260 0.13 -16.41 -5.03
C ALA A 260 -0.32 -17.10 -6.33
N GLU A 261 0.37 -16.85 -7.45
CA GLU A 261 0.11 -17.50 -8.74
C GLU A 261 0.47 -18.99 -8.70
N PHE A 262 1.64 -19.33 -8.16
CA PHE A 262 2.08 -20.73 -8.01
C PHE A 262 1.07 -21.55 -7.20
N MET A 263 0.54 -20.97 -6.11
CA MET A 263 -0.42 -21.64 -5.23
C MET A 263 -1.86 -21.68 -5.77
N ARG A 264 -2.18 -20.95 -6.85
CA ARG A 264 -3.54 -20.86 -7.41
C ARG A 264 -4.22 -22.21 -7.66
N PRO A 265 -3.57 -23.24 -8.24
CA PRO A 265 -4.20 -24.54 -8.48
C PRO A 265 -4.62 -25.27 -7.20
N PHE A 266 -3.96 -25.01 -6.08
CA PHE A 266 -4.09 -25.73 -4.81
C PHE A 266 -5.04 -25.03 -3.81
N ARG A 267 -5.51 -23.84 -4.13
CA ARG A 267 -6.39 -23.02 -3.27
C ARG A 267 -7.85 -23.42 -3.43
N ARG A 268 -8.66 -23.17 -2.39
CA ARG A 268 -10.11 -23.01 -2.60
C ARG A 268 -10.32 -21.84 -3.55
N LYS A 269 -11.23 -21.99 -4.52
CA LYS A 269 -11.55 -20.91 -5.46
C LYS A 269 -12.22 -19.74 -4.71
N HIS A 270 -11.44 -18.89 -4.07
CA HIS A 270 -11.85 -17.56 -3.68
C HIS A 270 -11.61 -16.64 -4.87
N LYS A 271 -12.69 -16.14 -5.47
CA LYS A 271 -12.57 -15.06 -6.43
C LYS A 271 -12.24 -13.78 -5.65
N HIS A 272 -10.99 -13.39 -5.65
CA HIS A 272 -10.62 -12.06 -5.17
C HIS A 272 -10.70 -11.10 -6.37
N PRO A 273 -11.47 -9.99 -6.30
CA PRO A 273 -11.68 -9.11 -7.45
C PRO A 273 -10.40 -8.65 -8.14
N LEU A 274 -9.35 -8.35 -7.38
CA LEU A 274 -8.08 -7.88 -7.95
C LEU A 274 -7.18 -9.00 -8.49
N GLN A 275 -7.27 -10.21 -7.94
CA GLN A 275 -6.51 -11.36 -8.41
C GLN A 275 -7.06 -11.94 -9.72
N ASP A 276 -8.40 -11.96 -9.83
CA ASP A 276 -9.10 -12.38 -11.05
C ASP A 276 -9.25 -11.22 -12.05
N ASN A 277 -8.90 -10.01 -11.64
CA ASN A 277 -9.08 -8.79 -12.39
C ASN A 277 -7.86 -8.59 -13.28
N ASN A 278 -7.94 -9.10 -14.48
CA ASN A 278 -7.05 -8.76 -15.58
C ASN A 278 -7.82 -7.86 -16.56
N ARG A 279 -7.16 -7.34 -17.59
CA ARG A 279 -7.82 -6.50 -18.60
C ARG A 279 -9.10 -7.08 -19.20
N LYS A 280 -9.20 -8.41 -19.27
CA LYS A 280 -10.38 -9.10 -19.81
C LYS A 280 -11.55 -9.15 -18.82
N THR A 281 -11.27 -9.03 -17.52
CA THR A 281 -12.24 -9.10 -16.43
C THR A 281 -12.49 -7.77 -15.73
N GLY A 282 -11.77 -6.72 -16.11
CA GLY A 282 -11.97 -5.36 -15.63
C GLY A 282 -13.36 -4.83 -15.99
N LYS A 283 -13.90 -3.99 -15.10
CA LYS A 283 -15.23 -3.42 -15.26
C LYS A 283 -15.14 -1.98 -15.74
N TYR A 284 -16.17 -1.55 -16.45
CA TYR A 284 -16.37 -0.18 -16.92
C TYR A 284 -17.73 0.32 -16.44
N ILE A 285 -17.82 1.61 -16.12
CA ILE A 285 -19.10 2.26 -15.81
C ILE A 285 -19.71 2.88 -17.06
N TRP A 286 -18.86 3.53 -17.87
CA TRP A 286 -19.28 4.36 -18.99
C TRP A 286 -19.13 3.62 -20.32
N PRO A 287 -20.14 3.64 -21.19
CA PRO A 287 -19.99 3.15 -22.57
C PRO A 287 -18.85 3.90 -23.27
N LYS A 288 -17.95 3.17 -23.94
CA LYS A 288 -16.78 3.74 -24.63
C LYS A 288 -17.13 4.80 -25.67
N GLU A 289 -18.26 4.63 -26.35
CA GLU A 289 -18.69 5.48 -27.46
C GLU A 289 -19.49 6.70 -27.02
N ARG A 290 -19.71 6.89 -25.72
CA ARG A 290 -20.52 7.99 -25.19
C ARG A 290 -19.70 8.90 -24.31
N LEU A 291 -19.90 10.21 -24.48
CA LEU A 291 -19.38 11.22 -23.56
C LEU A 291 -20.13 11.18 -22.23
N ILE A 292 -19.43 11.54 -21.16
CA ILE A 292 -19.98 11.65 -19.81
C ILE A 292 -20.65 13.02 -19.69
N ASP A 293 -21.93 13.02 -19.34
CA ASP A 293 -22.76 14.23 -19.21
C ASP A 293 -22.97 14.62 -17.73
N TYR A 294 -21.88 14.53 -16.94
CA TYR A 294 -21.88 14.74 -15.50
C TYR A 294 -20.72 15.65 -15.08
N THR A 295 -20.85 16.23 -13.88
CA THR A 295 -19.78 16.99 -13.25
C THR A 295 -18.73 16.06 -12.61
N PHE A 296 -17.56 16.57 -12.20
CA PHE A 296 -16.56 15.79 -11.46
C PHE A 296 -17.11 15.14 -10.20
N PRO A 297 -17.84 15.87 -9.31
CA PRO A 297 -18.46 15.24 -8.14
C PRO A 297 -19.37 14.06 -8.49
N ASP A 298 -20.19 14.17 -9.53
CA ASP A 298 -21.10 13.10 -9.95
C ASP A 298 -20.32 11.88 -10.46
N VAL A 299 -19.22 12.10 -11.17
CA VAL A 299 -18.33 11.02 -11.62
C VAL A 299 -17.73 10.28 -10.43
N LEU A 300 -17.22 11.01 -9.42
CA LEU A 300 -16.64 10.39 -8.22
C LEU A 300 -17.69 9.60 -7.44
N ASP A 301 -18.88 10.16 -7.25
CA ASP A 301 -19.97 9.48 -6.54
C ASP A 301 -20.36 8.18 -7.26
N ARG A 302 -20.47 8.22 -8.58
CA ARG A 302 -20.79 7.04 -9.39
C ARG A 302 -19.74 5.95 -9.26
N VAL A 303 -18.46 6.32 -9.27
CA VAL A 303 -17.35 5.36 -9.07
C VAL A 303 -17.40 4.77 -7.67
N CYS A 304 -17.71 5.57 -6.64
CA CYS A 304 -17.87 5.07 -5.27
C CYS A 304 -19.02 4.08 -5.13
N GLU A 305 -20.13 4.32 -5.82
CA GLU A 305 -21.30 3.43 -5.80
C GLU A 305 -21.04 2.11 -6.52
N GLU A 306 -20.45 2.16 -7.71
CA GLU A 306 -20.19 0.97 -8.52
C GLU A 306 -19.01 0.12 -8.01
N PHE A 307 -18.00 0.76 -7.41
CA PHE A 307 -16.77 0.11 -6.97
C PHE A 307 -16.39 0.47 -5.51
N PRO A 308 -17.25 0.16 -4.52
CA PRO A 308 -17.09 0.65 -3.14
C PRO A 308 -15.84 0.11 -2.42
N THR A 309 -15.25 -0.98 -2.89
CA THR A 309 -14.03 -1.57 -2.31
C THR A 309 -12.78 -1.33 -3.13
N GLN A 310 -12.91 -0.69 -4.30
CA GLN A 310 -11.78 -0.40 -5.17
C GLN A 310 -10.90 0.70 -4.56
N TYR A 311 -9.58 0.53 -4.64
CA TYR A 311 -8.66 1.59 -4.27
C TYR A 311 -8.69 2.72 -5.29
N ALA A 312 -8.79 3.95 -4.78
CA ALA A 312 -8.52 5.16 -5.54
C ALA A 312 -7.01 5.45 -5.53
N PHE A 313 -6.40 5.39 -4.34
CA PHE A 313 -4.99 5.75 -4.15
C PHE A 313 -4.22 4.71 -3.35
N ARG A 314 -2.98 4.46 -3.82
CA ARG A 314 -1.95 3.71 -3.12
C ARG A 314 -0.61 4.39 -3.36
N TYR A 315 -0.13 5.13 -2.37
CA TYR A 315 1.21 5.72 -2.45
C TYR A 315 2.27 4.70 -2.06
N THR A 316 3.37 4.66 -2.82
CA THR A 316 4.53 3.82 -2.49
C THR A 316 5.36 4.41 -1.36
N GLU A 317 5.42 5.74 -1.29
CA GLU A 317 6.34 6.50 -0.43
C GLU A 317 5.67 7.07 0.83
N LEU A 318 4.35 7.18 0.83
CA LEU A 318 3.58 7.81 1.89
C LEU A 318 2.57 6.81 2.46
N ASP A 319 2.25 6.95 3.74
CA ASP A 319 1.15 6.22 4.38
C ASP A 319 -0.21 6.82 3.98
N TYR A 320 -0.52 6.77 2.69
CA TYR A 320 -1.79 7.22 2.15
C TYR A 320 -2.36 6.19 1.18
N THR A 321 -3.25 5.37 1.70
CA THR A 321 -4.03 4.39 0.92
C THR A 321 -5.51 4.65 1.16
N ARG A 322 -6.28 4.82 0.07
CA ARG A 322 -7.72 5.12 0.12
C ARG A 322 -8.48 4.30 -0.92
N THR A 323 -9.59 3.72 -0.50
CA THR A 323 -10.64 3.32 -1.44
C THR A 323 -11.32 4.56 -2.02
N TYR A 324 -12.10 4.41 -3.10
CA TYR A 324 -12.86 5.54 -3.66
C TYR A 324 -13.81 6.20 -2.63
N PRO A 325 -14.58 5.46 -1.81
CA PRO A 325 -15.39 6.07 -0.75
C PRO A 325 -14.56 6.77 0.34
N GLU A 326 -13.42 6.21 0.76
CA GLU A 326 -12.53 6.86 1.74
C GLU A 326 -11.94 8.16 1.17
N PHE A 327 -11.53 8.15 -0.10
CA PHE A 327 -11.05 9.36 -0.78
C PHE A 327 -12.16 10.41 -0.90
N ARG A 328 -13.38 10.01 -1.26
CA ARG A 328 -14.54 10.92 -1.26
C ARG A 328 -14.76 11.55 0.11
N SER A 329 -14.61 10.81 1.20
CA SER A 329 -14.73 11.33 2.56
C SER A 329 -13.66 12.39 2.87
N ASP A 330 -12.41 12.18 2.44
CA ASP A 330 -11.33 13.17 2.56
C ASP A 330 -11.68 14.45 1.77
N VAL A 331 -12.21 14.30 0.55
CA VAL A 331 -12.67 15.39 -0.32
C VAL A 331 -13.81 16.18 0.32
N ASP A 332 -14.81 15.49 0.86
CA ASP A 332 -15.97 16.12 1.52
C ASP A 332 -15.55 16.90 2.76
N THR A 333 -14.61 16.38 3.51
CA THR A 333 -14.04 17.05 4.68
C THR A 333 -13.34 18.34 4.28
N PHE A 334 -12.49 18.30 3.27
CA PHE A 334 -11.79 19.52 2.83
C PHE A 334 -12.72 20.49 2.10
N ALA A 335 -13.74 20.01 1.39
CA ALA A 335 -14.78 20.86 0.82
C ALA A 335 -15.51 21.69 1.90
N ARG A 336 -15.87 21.06 3.03
CA ARG A 336 -16.45 21.74 4.21
C ARG A 336 -15.47 22.75 4.80
N ALA A 337 -14.19 22.41 4.88
CA ALA A 337 -13.15 23.32 5.35
C ALA A 337 -13.02 24.56 4.45
N LEU A 338 -13.01 24.39 3.13
CA LEU A 338 -12.99 25.51 2.18
C LEU A 338 -14.22 26.43 2.34
N ILE A 339 -15.40 25.84 2.57
CA ILE A 339 -16.62 26.61 2.86
C ILE A 339 -16.46 27.41 4.15
N ALA A 340 -15.94 26.81 5.23
CA ALA A 340 -15.68 27.49 6.49
C ALA A 340 -14.69 28.65 6.35
N MET A 341 -13.72 28.52 5.44
CA MET A 341 -12.77 29.59 5.09
C MET A 341 -13.35 30.68 4.15
N GLY A 342 -14.64 30.62 3.83
CA GLY A 342 -15.32 31.60 3.03
C GLY A 342 -15.25 31.41 1.52
N VAL A 343 -14.72 30.29 1.02
CA VAL A 343 -14.67 30.00 -0.42
C VAL A 343 -16.09 29.80 -0.97
N ARG A 344 -16.41 30.46 -2.06
CA ARG A 344 -17.71 30.43 -2.75
C ARG A 344 -17.61 29.82 -4.13
N LYS A 345 -18.74 29.51 -4.75
CA LYS A 345 -18.80 29.11 -6.17
C LYS A 345 -18.15 30.22 -7.04
N GLY A 346 -17.24 29.82 -7.91
CA GLY A 346 -16.48 30.69 -8.80
C GLY A 346 -15.23 31.31 -8.18
N ASP A 347 -14.99 31.17 -6.87
CA ASP A 347 -13.74 31.61 -6.27
C ASP A 347 -12.59 30.69 -6.71
N HIS A 348 -11.38 31.23 -6.76
CA HIS A 348 -10.20 30.55 -7.22
C HIS A 348 -9.35 30.03 -6.04
N VAL A 349 -9.05 28.75 -6.06
CA VAL A 349 -8.17 28.08 -5.07
C VAL A 349 -6.91 27.61 -5.78
N ALA A 350 -5.77 28.18 -5.44
CA ALA A 350 -4.50 27.78 -6.03
C ALA A 350 -3.87 26.61 -5.25
N ILE A 351 -3.21 25.70 -5.98
CA ILE A 351 -2.41 24.61 -5.41
C ILE A 351 -0.97 24.67 -5.94
N TRP A 352 -0.01 24.83 -5.01
CA TRP A 352 1.41 24.91 -5.31
C TRP A 352 2.16 23.78 -4.61
N ALA A 353 2.09 22.60 -5.19
CA ALA A 353 2.60 21.37 -4.60
C ALA A 353 3.02 20.36 -5.66
N THR A 354 3.85 19.40 -5.26
CA THR A 354 4.12 18.19 -6.02
C THR A 354 2.94 17.21 -5.91
N ASN A 355 3.10 15.95 -6.37
CA ASN A 355 2.01 14.97 -6.39
C ASN A 355 1.70 14.40 -4.98
N VAL A 356 1.44 15.26 -4.01
CA VAL A 356 1.08 14.88 -2.63
C VAL A 356 -0.44 14.71 -2.47
N PRO A 357 -0.93 13.99 -1.45
CA PRO A 357 -2.37 13.78 -1.24
C PRO A 357 -3.19 15.08 -1.20
N ALA A 358 -2.65 16.12 -0.58
CA ALA A 358 -3.30 17.44 -0.52
C ALA A 358 -3.63 18.02 -1.91
N TRP A 359 -2.81 17.71 -2.94
CA TRP A 359 -3.08 18.15 -4.31
C TRP A 359 -4.39 17.57 -4.84
N TYR A 360 -4.55 16.26 -4.70
CA TYR A 360 -5.74 15.54 -5.18
C TYR A 360 -6.99 15.95 -4.40
N ILE A 361 -6.86 16.03 -3.08
CA ILE A 361 -7.97 16.40 -2.20
C ILE A 361 -8.43 17.83 -2.53
N THR A 362 -7.48 18.77 -2.73
CA THR A 362 -7.82 20.17 -3.08
C THR A 362 -8.55 20.25 -4.42
N PHE A 363 -8.07 19.56 -5.46
CA PHE A 363 -8.73 19.54 -6.77
C PHE A 363 -10.18 19.06 -6.66
N TRP A 364 -10.40 17.90 -6.02
CA TRP A 364 -11.73 17.33 -5.95
C TRP A 364 -12.66 18.10 -5.00
N ALA A 365 -12.13 18.69 -3.93
CA ALA A 365 -12.90 19.52 -3.01
C ALA A 365 -13.37 20.82 -3.68
N THR A 366 -12.53 21.48 -4.47
CA THR A 366 -12.92 22.68 -5.23
C THR A 366 -14.01 22.38 -6.25
N THR A 367 -13.86 21.28 -7.00
CA THR A 367 -14.88 20.85 -7.97
C THR A 367 -16.23 20.58 -7.29
N LYS A 368 -16.21 20.10 -6.03
CA LYS A 368 -17.43 19.73 -5.28
C LYS A 368 -18.24 20.92 -4.77
N ILE A 369 -17.60 22.07 -4.59
CA ILE A 369 -18.27 23.32 -4.13
C ILE A 369 -18.42 24.37 -5.23
N GLY A 370 -18.02 24.04 -6.47
CA GLY A 370 -18.06 24.92 -7.62
C GLY A 370 -16.99 26.01 -7.63
N ALA A 371 -15.93 25.86 -6.85
CA ALA A 371 -14.73 26.70 -6.94
C ALA A 371 -13.82 26.22 -8.09
N VAL A 372 -12.93 27.08 -8.54
CA VAL A 372 -12.01 26.82 -9.65
C VAL A 372 -10.62 26.54 -9.11
N LEU A 373 -10.07 25.37 -9.41
CA LEU A 373 -8.68 25.07 -9.07
C LEU A 373 -7.74 25.80 -10.01
N VAL A 374 -6.74 26.49 -9.45
CA VAL A 374 -5.64 27.13 -10.19
C VAL A 374 -4.36 26.34 -9.94
N THR A 375 -3.79 25.74 -10.99
CA THR A 375 -2.58 24.93 -10.86
C THR A 375 -1.33 25.80 -10.96
N VAL A 376 -0.43 25.71 -9.96
CA VAL A 376 0.82 26.45 -9.93
C VAL A 376 1.98 25.54 -10.29
N ASN A 377 2.79 25.93 -11.27
CA ASN A 377 3.97 25.17 -11.67
C ASN A 377 4.99 25.12 -10.53
N THR A 378 5.45 23.93 -10.19
CA THR A 378 6.40 23.70 -9.08
C THR A 378 7.78 24.34 -9.31
N ALA A 379 8.11 24.74 -10.53
CA ALA A 379 9.37 25.42 -10.86
C ALA A 379 9.27 26.97 -10.77
N TYR A 380 8.09 27.51 -10.54
CA TYR A 380 7.92 28.97 -10.48
C TYR A 380 8.73 29.59 -9.34
N LYS A 381 9.28 30.77 -9.64
CA LYS A 381 9.95 31.65 -8.71
C LYS A 381 9.04 32.84 -8.38
N ILE A 382 9.57 33.81 -7.68
CA ILE A 382 8.81 34.93 -7.13
C ILE A 382 8.00 35.71 -8.19
N HIS A 383 8.58 35.98 -9.35
CA HIS A 383 7.91 36.78 -10.39
C HIS A 383 6.75 36.05 -11.04
N GLU A 384 6.94 34.76 -11.37
CA GLU A 384 5.87 33.94 -11.96
C GLU A 384 4.77 33.67 -10.96
N ALA A 385 5.11 33.42 -9.69
CA ALA A 385 4.16 33.21 -8.62
C ALA A 385 3.33 34.48 -8.36
N GLU A 386 3.96 35.66 -8.28
CA GLU A 386 3.28 36.93 -8.14
C GLU A 386 2.31 37.18 -9.28
N TYR A 387 2.76 36.98 -10.52
CA TYR A 387 1.93 37.16 -11.70
C TYR A 387 0.70 36.26 -11.67
N LEU A 388 0.90 34.96 -11.44
CA LEU A 388 -0.19 33.97 -11.45
C LEU A 388 -1.22 34.29 -10.35
N LEU A 389 -0.79 34.48 -9.10
CA LEU A 389 -1.69 34.71 -7.97
C LEU A 389 -2.51 36.00 -8.13
N ARG A 390 -1.93 37.05 -8.74
CA ARG A 390 -2.64 38.29 -9.06
C ARG A 390 -3.61 38.10 -10.20
N GLN A 391 -3.16 37.54 -11.30
CA GLN A 391 -3.95 37.40 -12.52
C GLN A 391 -5.13 36.42 -12.34
N SER A 392 -4.97 35.42 -11.48
CA SER A 392 -6.04 34.48 -11.18
C SER A 392 -6.99 34.91 -10.06
N ASP A 393 -6.82 36.08 -9.46
CA ASP A 393 -7.63 36.51 -8.31
C ASP A 393 -7.77 35.43 -7.24
N THR A 394 -6.64 34.76 -6.93
CA THR A 394 -6.61 33.62 -6.00
C THR A 394 -7.14 34.03 -4.63
N HIS A 395 -8.19 33.32 -4.16
CA HIS A 395 -8.80 33.51 -2.83
C HIS A 395 -8.08 32.69 -1.74
N THR A 396 -7.71 31.47 -2.06
CA THR A 396 -7.04 30.53 -1.12
C THR A 396 -5.87 29.88 -1.83
N LEU A 397 -4.71 29.84 -1.16
CA LEU A 397 -3.51 29.12 -1.63
C LEU A 397 -3.22 27.93 -0.72
N VAL A 398 -3.13 26.75 -1.31
CA VAL A 398 -2.61 25.53 -0.65
C VAL A 398 -1.20 25.27 -1.17
N MET A 399 -0.23 25.08 -0.28
CA MET A 399 1.15 24.88 -0.71
C MET A 399 1.95 23.95 0.20
N ILE A 400 2.95 23.26 -0.38
CA ILE A 400 4.06 22.64 0.35
C ILE A 400 5.10 23.72 0.66
N ASP A 401 6.08 23.41 1.50
CA ASP A 401 7.11 24.39 1.89
C ASP A 401 8.03 24.79 0.72
N GLY A 402 8.26 23.89 -0.23
CA GLY A 402 9.09 24.15 -1.40
C GLY A 402 9.38 22.88 -2.20
N TYR A 403 10.05 23.05 -3.35
CA TYR A 403 10.48 21.94 -4.17
C TYR A 403 11.77 22.27 -4.91
N LYS A 404 12.80 21.41 -4.80
CA LYS A 404 14.14 21.62 -5.33
C LYS A 404 14.72 22.95 -4.81
N ASP A 405 15.05 23.86 -5.74
CA ASP A 405 15.60 25.18 -5.46
C ASP A 405 14.53 26.30 -5.34
N SER A 406 13.25 25.95 -5.25
CA SER A 406 12.15 26.88 -5.05
C SER A 406 11.63 26.80 -3.61
N ASP A 407 11.94 27.83 -2.81
CA ASP A 407 11.44 28.03 -1.45
C ASP A 407 10.10 28.78 -1.51
N TYR A 408 8.97 28.06 -1.49
CA TYR A 408 7.64 28.67 -1.62
C TYR A 408 7.29 29.51 -0.40
N VAL A 409 7.70 29.05 0.78
CA VAL A 409 7.49 29.77 2.05
C VAL A 409 8.23 31.11 2.02
N GLY A 410 9.51 31.10 1.64
CA GLY A 410 10.31 32.32 1.49
C GLY A 410 9.71 33.29 0.47
N ILE A 411 9.28 32.76 -0.68
CA ILE A 411 8.62 33.57 -1.73
C ILE A 411 7.34 34.22 -1.19
N MET A 412 6.49 33.45 -0.51
CA MET A 412 5.23 34.02 0.01
C MET A 412 5.45 35.01 1.15
N LYS A 413 6.47 34.85 2.00
CA LYS A 413 6.86 35.85 3.01
C LYS A 413 7.30 37.17 2.39
N GLU A 414 8.04 37.09 1.26
CA GLU A 414 8.46 38.29 0.54
C GLU A 414 7.29 38.99 -0.19
N LEU A 415 6.41 38.18 -0.79
CA LEU A 415 5.24 38.69 -1.52
C LEU A 415 4.13 39.24 -0.58
N CYS A 416 3.96 38.65 0.59
CA CYS A 416 2.96 38.96 1.59
C CYS A 416 3.60 39.18 2.98
N PRO A 417 4.33 40.27 3.22
CA PRO A 417 4.96 40.53 4.51
C PRO A 417 3.94 40.62 5.65
N GLU A 418 2.67 40.91 5.34
CA GLU A 418 1.56 40.94 6.28
C GLU A 418 1.34 39.60 7.01
N LEU A 419 1.80 38.48 6.43
CA LEU A 419 1.75 37.15 7.07
C LEU A 419 2.48 37.08 8.41
N ALA A 420 3.49 37.92 8.62
CA ALA A 420 4.24 37.93 9.86
C ALA A 420 3.39 38.30 11.09
N THR A 421 2.31 39.01 10.91
CA THR A 421 1.52 39.59 12.00
C THR A 421 0.01 39.31 11.92
N CYS A 422 -0.49 38.74 10.81
CA CYS A 422 -1.91 38.43 10.71
C CYS A 422 -2.22 37.06 11.34
N GLU A 423 -3.46 36.89 11.75
CA GLU A 423 -4.00 35.57 12.11
C GLU A 423 -4.38 34.77 10.84
N PRO A 424 -4.32 33.44 10.87
CA PRO A 424 -4.80 32.61 9.77
C PRO A 424 -6.25 32.96 9.38
N GLY A 425 -6.51 33.12 8.08
CA GLY A 425 -7.82 33.48 7.55
C GLY A 425 -8.13 34.99 7.57
N LYS A 426 -7.21 35.81 8.07
CA LYS A 426 -7.38 37.28 8.15
C LYS A 426 -6.31 38.05 7.36
N LEU A 427 -5.81 37.44 6.28
CA LEU A 427 -4.83 38.11 5.44
C LEU A 427 -5.48 39.29 4.66
N GLU A 428 -4.87 40.46 4.78
CA GLU A 428 -5.19 41.64 4.02
C GLU A 428 -3.97 42.12 3.23
N SER A 429 -3.65 41.38 2.16
CA SER A 429 -2.51 41.71 1.33
C SER A 429 -2.80 42.86 0.37
N LYS A 430 -1.91 43.84 0.33
CA LYS A 430 -1.97 44.93 -0.65
C LYS A 430 -1.71 44.47 -2.08
N LYS A 431 -0.84 43.44 -2.23
CA LYS A 431 -0.51 42.87 -3.54
C LYS A 431 -1.60 41.95 -4.07
N PHE A 432 -2.28 41.21 -3.17
CA PHE A 432 -3.24 40.17 -3.51
C PHE A 432 -4.56 40.42 -2.76
N PRO A 433 -5.40 41.37 -3.18
CA PRO A 433 -6.60 41.79 -2.43
C PRO A 433 -7.62 40.67 -2.27
N PHE A 434 -7.61 39.67 -3.16
CA PHE A 434 -8.49 38.50 -3.10
C PHE A 434 -7.97 37.39 -2.20
N LEU A 435 -6.65 37.33 -1.94
CA LEU A 435 -6.03 36.24 -1.14
C LEU A 435 -6.37 36.45 0.35
N LYS A 436 -7.15 35.52 0.89
CA LYS A 436 -7.60 35.50 2.28
C LYS A 436 -6.94 34.40 3.10
N ASN A 437 -6.68 33.25 2.49
CA ASN A 437 -6.19 32.07 3.18
C ASN A 437 -4.93 31.53 2.51
N ILE A 438 -3.96 31.16 3.34
CA ILE A 438 -2.83 30.31 2.93
C ILE A 438 -2.81 29.10 3.84
N ILE A 439 -2.68 27.90 3.25
CA ILE A 439 -2.61 26.61 3.93
C ILE A 439 -1.25 25.98 3.61
N THR A 440 -0.47 25.66 4.61
CA THR A 440 0.80 24.94 4.46
C THR A 440 0.64 23.48 4.87
N THR A 441 1.18 22.56 4.08
CA THR A 441 1.02 21.11 4.33
C THR A 441 2.14 20.52 5.17
N ASP A 442 3.35 21.09 5.10
CA ASP A 442 4.56 20.46 5.67
C ASP A 442 4.94 21.08 7.02
N SER A 443 4.91 22.41 7.12
CA SER A 443 5.31 23.11 8.35
C SER A 443 4.35 24.26 8.72
N ARG A 444 4.30 24.58 10.00
CA ARG A 444 3.54 25.76 10.48
C ARG A 444 4.25 27.05 10.08
N GLN A 445 3.51 27.97 9.48
CA GLN A 445 3.99 29.30 9.12
C GLN A 445 3.11 30.40 9.75
N PRO A 446 3.70 31.56 10.11
CA PRO A 446 2.91 32.71 10.59
C PRO A 446 1.83 33.11 9.58
N GLY A 447 0.66 33.47 10.06
CA GLY A 447 -0.46 33.90 9.23
C GLY A 447 -1.11 32.83 8.35
N CYS A 448 -0.62 31.59 8.38
CA CYS A 448 -1.10 30.48 7.59
C CYS A 448 -1.78 29.43 8.46
N TYR A 449 -2.79 28.78 7.92
CA TYR A 449 -3.29 27.51 8.49
C TYR A 449 -2.30 26.38 8.19
N THR A 450 -2.09 25.47 9.13
CA THR A 450 -1.58 24.12 8.80
C THR A 450 -2.70 23.31 8.13
N TRP A 451 -2.34 22.24 7.43
CA TRP A 451 -3.33 21.33 6.83
C TRP A 451 -4.33 20.80 7.86
N ASP A 452 -3.84 20.38 9.03
CA ASP A 452 -4.70 19.84 10.10
C ASP A 452 -5.63 20.89 10.69
N GLU A 453 -5.17 22.14 10.84
CA GLU A 453 -6.03 23.24 11.28
C GLU A 453 -7.10 23.56 10.26
N ALA A 454 -6.76 23.58 8.97
CA ALA A 454 -7.71 23.78 7.89
C ALA A 454 -8.79 22.68 7.90
N ILE A 455 -8.37 21.42 8.02
CA ILE A 455 -9.30 20.26 8.10
C ILE A 455 -10.26 20.37 9.29
N LYS A 456 -9.79 20.81 10.46
CA LYS A 456 -10.66 21.00 11.65
C LYS A 456 -11.78 22.01 11.43
N LEU A 457 -11.59 23.00 10.55
CA LEU A 457 -12.66 23.97 10.23
C LEU A 457 -13.89 23.28 9.60
N ALA A 458 -13.74 22.11 9.04
CA ALA A 458 -14.85 21.32 8.51
C ALA A 458 -15.95 21.05 9.55
N GLU A 459 -15.61 20.98 10.83
CA GLU A 459 -16.58 20.75 11.92
C GLU A 459 -17.62 21.85 12.03
N GLN A 460 -17.32 23.05 11.55
CA GLN A 460 -18.20 24.23 11.58
C GLN A 460 -19.28 24.21 10.48
N VAL A 461 -19.14 23.34 9.47
CA VAL A 461 -20.01 23.31 8.30
C VAL A 461 -20.66 21.93 8.17
N PRO A 462 -22.00 21.83 8.14
CA PRO A 462 -22.66 20.54 7.95
C PRO A 462 -22.47 20.03 6.51
N TYR A 463 -22.48 18.71 6.33
CA TYR A 463 -22.37 18.09 5.00
C TYR A 463 -23.47 18.54 4.03
N SER A 464 -24.67 18.83 4.55
CA SER A 464 -25.79 19.36 3.75
C SER A 464 -25.47 20.64 2.98
N GLU A 465 -24.53 21.45 3.49
CA GLU A 465 -24.09 22.67 2.79
C GLU A 465 -23.26 22.33 1.55
N VAL A 466 -22.40 21.31 1.62
CA VAL A 466 -21.66 20.80 0.45
C VAL A 466 -22.64 20.32 -0.62
N GLU A 467 -23.63 19.53 -0.22
CA GLU A 467 -24.65 19.02 -1.13
C GLU A 467 -25.53 20.14 -1.74
N ALA A 468 -25.83 21.17 -0.94
CA ALA A 468 -26.56 22.34 -1.45
C ALA A 468 -25.77 23.05 -2.56
N ARG A 469 -24.45 23.26 -2.35
CA ARG A 469 -23.57 23.87 -3.37
C ARG A 469 -23.40 23.00 -4.59
N ARG A 470 -23.14 21.70 -4.39
CA ARG A 470 -23.01 20.73 -5.47
C ARG A 470 -24.18 20.78 -6.46
N ARG A 471 -25.43 20.90 -5.97
CA ARG A 471 -26.64 20.98 -6.81
C ARG A 471 -26.70 22.24 -7.69
N THR A 472 -25.89 23.25 -7.41
CA THR A 472 -25.82 24.49 -8.22
C THR A 472 -24.77 24.42 -9.32
N ILE A 473 -24.00 23.35 -9.41
CA ILE A 473 -22.89 23.21 -10.36
C ILE A 473 -23.41 22.61 -11.66
N ASP A 474 -23.10 23.30 -12.77
CA ASP A 474 -23.34 22.79 -14.12
C ASP A 474 -22.06 22.20 -14.72
N LYS A 475 -22.18 21.20 -15.57
CA LYS A 475 -21.04 20.59 -16.27
C LYS A 475 -20.22 21.56 -17.12
N ASN A 476 -20.82 22.66 -17.55
CA ASN A 476 -20.15 23.73 -18.31
C ASN A 476 -19.54 24.80 -17.40
N ASP A 477 -19.72 24.72 -16.07
CA ASP A 477 -18.99 25.59 -15.15
C ASP A 477 -17.49 25.34 -15.25
N VAL A 478 -16.68 26.40 -15.12
CA VAL A 478 -15.23 26.30 -15.07
C VAL A 478 -14.81 25.62 -13.75
N CYS A 479 -14.02 24.58 -13.82
CA CYS A 479 -13.53 23.86 -12.64
C CYS A 479 -12.01 23.92 -12.46
N ASN A 480 -11.28 24.28 -13.52
CA ASN A 480 -9.83 24.33 -13.49
C ASN A 480 -9.29 25.44 -14.39
N MET A 481 -8.21 26.06 -13.94
CA MET A 481 -7.43 27.03 -14.71
C MET A 481 -5.99 26.53 -14.83
N GLN A 482 -5.59 26.26 -16.07
CA GLN A 482 -4.24 25.81 -16.41
C GLN A 482 -3.44 26.95 -17.03
N TYR A 483 -2.23 27.20 -16.51
CA TYR A 483 -1.34 28.19 -17.07
C TYR A 483 -0.40 27.60 -18.11
N THR A 484 -0.42 28.16 -19.32
CA THR A 484 0.45 27.76 -20.43
C THR A 484 1.46 28.85 -20.73
N SER A 485 2.65 28.46 -21.21
CA SER A 485 3.63 29.40 -21.76
C SER A 485 3.05 30.08 -23.01
N GLY A 486 2.64 31.33 -22.87
CA GLY A 486 2.11 32.09 -24.01
C GLY A 486 3.20 32.46 -25.02
N THR A 487 2.83 32.51 -26.28
CA THR A 487 3.71 33.04 -27.38
C THR A 487 4.03 34.53 -27.21
N THR A 488 3.35 35.20 -26.28
CA THR A 488 3.46 36.67 -26.02
C THR A 488 4.27 37.02 -24.77
N GLY A 489 4.98 36.06 -24.15
CA GLY A 489 5.88 36.28 -23.01
C GLY A 489 5.27 36.09 -21.63
N PHE A 490 3.96 36.21 -21.45
CA PHE A 490 3.28 35.96 -20.16
C PHE A 490 2.40 34.71 -20.22
N PRO A 491 2.38 33.89 -19.16
CA PRO A 491 1.51 32.71 -19.09
C PRO A 491 0.02 33.12 -19.21
N LYS A 492 -0.73 32.30 -19.96
CA LYS A 492 -2.18 32.47 -20.13
C LYS A 492 -2.93 31.46 -19.31
N GLY A 493 -3.93 31.89 -18.52
CA GLY A 493 -4.82 31.01 -17.78
C GLY A 493 -5.93 30.46 -18.69
N VAL A 494 -5.83 29.19 -19.04
CA VAL A 494 -6.85 28.47 -19.83
C VAL A 494 -7.94 27.96 -18.90
N MET A 495 -9.17 28.42 -19.09
CA MET A 495 -10.33 28.00 -18.31
C MET A 495 -10.93 26.71 -18.88
N LEU A 496 -10.98 25.67 -18.06
CA LEU A 496 -11.47 24.34 -18.44
C LEU A 496 -12.74 24.01 -17.63
N THR A 497 -13.78 23.54 -18.33
CA THR A 497 -15.03 23.15 -17.70
C THR A 497 -14.97 21.71 -17.20
N HIS A 498 -15.89 21.33 -16.31
CA HIS A 498 -16.07 19.91 -15.91
C HIS A 498 -16.20 19.02 -17.15
N TYR A 499 -17.05 19.42 -18.11
CA TYR A 499 -17.31 18.65 -19.31
C TYR A 499 -16.05 18.44 -20.16
N ASN A 500 -15.21 19.48 -20.33
CA ASN A 500 -13.95 19.35 -21.09
C ASN A 500 -13.00 18.34 -20.45
N VAL A 501 -12.75 18.50 -19.14
CA VAL A 501 -11.71 17.70 -18.45
C VAL A 501 -12.16 16.26 -18.25
N VAL A 502 -13.41 16.04 -17.82
CA VAL A 502 -13.98 14.69 -17.62
C VAL A 502 -13.93 13.89 -18.91
N ASN A 503 -14.38 14.48 -20.01
CA ASN A 503 -14.45 13.75 -21.28
C ASN A 503 -13.11 13.59 -21.97
N ASN A 504 -12.17 14.52 -21.78
CA ASN A 504 -10.81 14.31 -22.25
C ASN A 504 -10.13 13.16 -21.48
N GLY A 505 -10.27 13.12 -20.14
CA GLY A 505 -9.78 12.00 -19.34
C GLY A 505 -10.42 10.67 -19.72
N LYS A 506 -11.76 10.66 -19.94
CA LYS A 506 -12.46 9.47 -20.42
C LYS A 506 -11.92 8.98 -21.75
N ALA A 507 -11.78 9.86 -22.74
CA ALA A 507 -11.27 9.48 -24.05
C ALA A 507 -9.86 8.88 -23.99
N ILE A 508 -8.98 9.43 -23.17
CA ILE A 508 -7.64 8.87 -22.93
C ILE A 508 -7.74 7.48 -22.27
N GLY A 509 -8.57 7.33 -21.23
CA GLY A 509 -8.77 6.04 -20.57
C GLY A 509 -9.37 4.99 -21.51
N ASP A 510 -10.30 5.36 -22.37
CA ASP A 510 -10.86 4.50 -23.42
C ASP A 510 -9.78 4.05 -24.42
N CYS A 511 -8.91 4.97 -24.87
CA CYS A 511 -7.79 4.64 -25.76
C CYS A 511 -6.74 3.73 -25.12
N MET A 512 -6.54 3.85 -23.82
CA MET A 512 -5.65 2.99 -23.05
C MET A 512 -6.31 1.69 -22.60
N ASP A 513 -7.59 1.51 -22.85
CA ASP A 513 -8.40 0.39 -22.38
C ASP A 513 -8.35 0.20 -20.87
N LEU A 514 -8.33 1.31 -20.11
CA LEU A 514 -8.30 1.28 -18.65
C LEU A 514 -9.60 0.70 -18.07
N SER A 515 -9.46 0.08 -16.92
CA SER A 515 -10.57 -0.55 -16.19
C SER A 515 -10.25 -0.64 -14.69
N THR A 516 -11.13 -1.22 -13.91
CA THR A 516 -10.88 -1.54 -12.49
C THR A 516 -9.73 -2.54 -12.29
N ALA A 517 -9.29 -3.23 -13.34
CA ALA A 517 -8.14 -4.13 -13.30
C ALA A 517 -6.80 -3.40 -13.31
N ASP A 518 -6.80 -2.13 -13.71
CA ASP A 518 -5.57 -1.40 -13.97
C ASP A 518 -5.08 -0.61 -12.75
N ARG A 519 -3.77 -0.35 -12.78
CA ARG A 519 -3.05 0.43 -11.78
C ARG A 519 -2.16 1.44 -12.49
N MET A 520 -2.51 2.70 -12.35
CA MET A 520 -1.84 3.82 -13.00
C MET A 520 -0.80 4.42 -12.05
N MET A 521 0.49 4.30 -12.40
CA MET A 521 1.52 5.10 -11.74
C MET A 521 1.49 6.54 -12.26
N ILE A 522 1.40 7.50 -11.36
CA ILE A 522 1.43 8.93 -11.69
C ILE A 522 2.79 9.51 -11.30
N GLN A 523 3.69 9.58 -12.26
CA GLN A 523 5.04 10.14 -12.09
C GLN A 523 5.20 11.51 -12.77
N VAL A 524 4.25 11.89 -13.61
CA VAL A 524 4.22 13.20 -14.27
C VAL A 524 3.59 14.26 -13.37
N PRO A 525 3.97 15.55 -13.49
CA PRO A 525 3.48 16.59 -12.58
C PRO A 525 1.98 16.84 -12.70
N MET A 526 1.30 16.92 -11.56
CA MET A 526 -0.14 17.15 -11.47
C MET A 526 -0.56 18.57 -11.84
N PHE A 527 0.33 19.56 -11.71
CA PHE A 527 0.02 20.94 -12.11
C PHE A 527 -0.16 21.08 -13.63
N HIS A 528 0.23 20.09 -14.40
CA HIS A 528 0.08 20.01 -15.85
C HIS A 528 -1.04 19.04 -16.24
N CYS A 529 -1.73 19.31 -17.37
CA CYS A 529 -2.80 18.43 -17.87
C CYS A 529 -2.33 16.98 -18.08
N PHE A 530 -1.06 16.75 -18.30
CA PHE A 530 -0.48 15.40 -18.44
C PHE A 530 -0.71 14.55 -17.18
N GLY A 531 -0.51 15.11 -15.98
CA GLY A 531 -0.85 14.43 -14.72
C GLY A 531 -2.33 14.49 -14.39
N MET A 532 -2.92 15.69 -14.43
CA MET A 532 -4.29 15.92 -13.98
C MET A 532 -5.33 15.26 -14.90
N VAL A 533 -5.22 15.41 -16.21
CA VAL A 533 -6.21 14.89 -17.17
C VAL A 533 -5.85 13.48 -17.61
N LEU A 534 -4.63 13.28 -18.18
CA LEU A 534 -4.26 12.04 -18.81
C LEU A 534 -4.02 10.91 -17.81
N ALA A 535 -3.57 11.21 -16.60
CA ALA A 535 -3.36 10.18 -15.58
C ALA A 535 -4.52 10.14 -14.56
N MET A 536 -4.77 11.19 -13.79
CA MET A 536 -5.76 11.19 -12.72
C MET A 536 -7.20 11.05 -13.25
N THR A 537 -7.63 11.94 -14.15
CA THR A 537 -9.03 11.93 -14.63
C THR A 537 -9.33 10.68 -15.45
N ALA A 538 -8.38 10.23 -16.29
CA ALA A 538 -8.51 8.96 -17.01
C ALA A 538 -8.65 7.77 -16.06
N SER A 539 -7.90 7.74 -14.96
CA SER A 539 -7.99 6.69 -13.96
C SER A 539 -9.34 6.71 -13.23
N VAL A 540 -9.77 7.87 -12.74
CA VAL A 540 -11.03 7.96 -11.98
C VAL A 540 -12.23 7.61 -12.84
N THR A 541 -12.30 8.09 -14.09
CA THR A 541 -13.41 7.74 -14.99
C THR A 541 -13.51 6.23 -15.28
N HIS A 542 -12.45 5.47 -15.07
CA HIS A 542 -12.40 4.01 -15.32
C HIS A 542 -12.33 3.15 -14.05
N GLY A 543 -12.41 3.76 -12.85
CA GLY A 543 -12.28 3.03 -11.59
C GLY A 543 -10.89 2.42 -11.37
N THR A 544 -9.87 2.93 -12.06
CA THR A 544 -8.48 2.47 -11.98
C THR A 544 -7.84 2.91 -10.66
N THR A 545 -7.01 2.06 -10.06
CA THR A 545 -6.22 2.43 -8.89
C THR A 545 -5.06 3.34 -9.30
N MET A 546 -4.87 4.46 -8.61
CA MET A 546 -3.76 5.39 -8.83
C MET A 546 -2.64 5.16 -7.81
N SER A 547 -1.40 5.12 -8.29
CA SER A 547 -0.20 5.03 -7.45
C SER A 547 0.74 6.21 -7.78
N PRO A 548 0.49 7.39 -7.17
CA PRO A 548 1.34 8.53 -7.40
C PRO A 548 2.70 8.36 -6.71
N ILE A 549 3.75 8.91 -7.32
CA ILE A 549 5.01 9.23 -6.65
C ILE A 549 5.11 10.74 -6.47
N THR A 550 5.60 11.19 -5.32
CA THR A 550 5.57 12.61 -4.92
C THR A 550 6.32 13.49 -5.91
N ALA A 551 7.44 12.98 -6.43
CA ALA A 551 8.20 13.61 -7.49
C ALA A 551 8.98 12.55 -8.26
N PHE A 552 9.17 12.74 -9.57
CA PHE A 552 9.88 11.78 -10.40
C PHE A 552 11.29 11.52 -9.91
N SER A 553 11.61 10.25 -9.76
CA SER A 553 12.95 9.69 -9.61
C SER A 553 12.93 8.29 -10.25
N PRO A 554 13.95 7.89 -11.02
CA PRO A 554 14.00 6.54 -11.60
C PRO A 554 13.84 5.45 -10.55
N ARG A 555 14.54 5.57 -9.42
CA ARG A 555 14.49 4.63 -8.30
C ARG A 555 13.06 4.51 -7.74
N LYS A 556 12.38 5.64 -7.51
CA LYS A 556 11.01 5.65 -6.97
C LYS A 556 10.00 5.06 -7.96
N GLY A 557 10.14 5.38 -9.25
CA GLY A 557 9.29 4.81 -10.31
C GLY A 557 9.43 3.30 -10.42
N LEU A 558 10.67 2.78 -10.44
CA LEU A 558 10.94 1.34 -10.49
C LEU A 558 10.44 0.60 -9.23
N ALA A 559 10.64 1.19 -8.05
CA ALA A 559 10.10 0.66 -6.80
C ALA A 559 8.55 0.62 -6.82
N CYS A 560 7.91 1.67 -7.32
CA CYS A 560 6.46 1.73 -7.47
C CYS A 560 5.93 0.62 -8.40
N ILE A 561 6.60 0.37 -9.54
CA ILE A 561 6.22 -0.69 -10.48
C ILE A 561 6.23 -2.04 -9.78
N ASN A 562 7.29 -2.37 -9.04
CA ASN A 562 7.39 -3.63 -8.31
C ASN A 562 6.34 -3.75 -7.20
N LYS A 563 6.25 -2.73 -6.34
CA LYS A 563 5.42 -2.75 -5.13
C LYS A 563 3.93 -2.73 -5.46
N GLU A 564 3.52 -1.83 -6.35
CA GLU A 564 2.11 -1.60 -6.65
C GLU A 564 1.61 -2.42 -7.85
N LYS A 565 2.47 -3.21 -8.49
CA LYS A 565 2.13 -4.00 -9.68
C LYS A 565 1.45 -3.15 -10.76
N ILE A 566 2.15 -2.11 -11.15
CA ILE A 566 1.67 -1.10 -12.10
C ILE A 566 1.37 -1.76 -13.46
N THR A 567 0.22 -1.42 -14.03
CA THR A 567 -0.16 -1.86 -15.38
C THR A 567 0.02 -0.78 -16.43
N ALA A 568 -0.07 0.49 -16.04
CA ALA A 568 0.04 1.62 -16.95
C ALA A 568 0.71 2.82 -16.28
N PHE A 569 1.47 3.59 -17.03
CA PHE A 569 2.04 4.87 -16.58
C PHE A 569 2.40 5.77 -17.75
N HIS A 570 2.46 7.06 -17.49
CA HIS A 570 2.88 8.07 -18.43
C HIS A 570 4.27 8.62 -18.08
N GLY A 571 4.98 9.10 -19.08
CA GLY A 571 6.26 9.78 -18.89
C GLY A 571 6.70 10.54 -20.12
N VAL A 572 7.61 11.47 -19.94
CA VAL A 572 8.34 12.09 -21.07
C VAL A 572 9.56 11.24 -21.40
N PRO A 573 10.11 11.32 -22.62
CA PRO A 573 11.24 10.48 -23.06
C PRO A 573 12.42 10.46 -22.08
N THR A 574 12.74 11.60 -21.47
CA THR A 574 13.84 11.71 -20.51
C THR A 574 13.60 10.89 -19.23
N MET A 575 12.34 10.73 -18.79
CA MET A 575 11.99 9.87 -17.66
C MET A 575 12.26 8.40 -18.00
N PHE A 576 11.84 7.94 -19.15
CA PHE A 576 12.07 6.56 -19.60
C PHE A 576 13.58 6.27 -19.78
N ILE A 577 14.33 7.19 -20.40
CA ILE A 577 15.79 7.04 -20.55
C ILE A 577 16.46 6.94 -19.17
N ALA A 578 16.04 7.75 -18.20
CA ALA A 578 16.57 7.71 -16.84
C ALA A 578 16.23 6.39 -16.11
N MET A 579 15.03 5.85 -16.31
CA MET A 579 14.64 4.53 -15.75
C MET A 579 15.43 3.40 -16.41
N LEU A 580 15.57 3.39 -17.74
CA LEU A 580 16.35 2.39 -18.48
C LEU A 580 17.83 2.35 -18.06
N GLY A 581 18.40 3.50 -17.72
CA GLY A 581 19.80 3.61 -17.28
C GLY A 581 20.02 3.32 -15.79
N HIS A 582 18.97 3.07 -15.01
CA HIS A 582 19.09 2.87 -13.56
C HIS A 582 19.45 1.42 -13.22
N PRO A 583 20.35 1.15 -12.23
CA PRO A 583 20.75 -0.22 -11.85
C PRO A 583 19.60 -1.13 -11.42
N ASP A 584 18.52 -0.56 -10.90
CA ASP A 584 17.34 -1.34 -10.47
C ASP A 584 16.42 -1.71 -11.64
N PHE A 585 16.68 -1.24 -12.86
CA PHE A 585 15.86 -1.57 -14.04
C PHE A 585 15.84 -3.07 -14.30
N GLU A 586 17.01 -3.73 -14.29
CA GLU A 586 17.15 -5.18 -14.49
C GLU A 586 16.47 -6.03 -13.40
N LYS A 587 16.23 -5.43 -12.22
CA LYS A 587 15.57 -6.09 -11.07
C LYS A 587 14.06 -5.80 -11.01
N THR A 588 13.54 -5.01 -11.95
CA THR A 588 12.14 -4.58 -11.96
C THR A 588 11.30 -5.55 -12.78
N ASP A 589 10.22 -6.03 -12.19
CA ASP A 589 9.24 -6.88 -12.85
C ASP A 589 8.21 -6.04 -13.61
N PHE A 590 8.37 -5.98 -14.94
CA PHE A 590 7.46 -5.30 -15.86
C PHE A 590 6.35 -6.21 -16.41
N SER A 591 6.22 -7.44 -15.93
CA SER A 591 5.26 -8.43 -16.47
C SER A 591 3.80 -7.98 -16.37
N THR A 592 3.49 -7.13 -15.39
CA THR A 592 2.15 -6.53 -15.23
C THR A 592 1.94 -5.30 -16.10
N CYS A 593 3.02 -4.65 -16.56
CA CYS A 593 2.89 -3.49 -17.43
C CYS A 593 2.37 -3.93 -18.79
N VAL A 594 1.22 -3.39 -19.15
CA VAL A 594 0.75 -3.60 -20.52
C VAL A 594 1.59 -2.74 -21.45
N PRO A 595 1.92 -3.20 -22.67
CA PRO A 595 2.52 -2.33 -23.68
C PRO A 595 1.60 -1.13 -23.89
N ALA A 596 1.84 -0.06 -23.13
CA ALA A 596 1.12 1.19 -23.29
C ALA A 596 1.44 1.75 -24.68
N LEU A 597 0.47 2.43 -25.28
CA LEU A 597 0.72 3.29 -26.43
C LEU A 597 1.86 4.25 -26.08
N TRP A 598 3.06 3.89 -26.52
CA TRP A 598 4.24 4.72 -26.42
C TRP A 598 4.06 5.88 -27.41
N GLN A 599 3.57 7.02 -26.96
CA GLN A 599 3.81 8.27 -27.69
C GLN A 599 5.25 8.69 -27.44
N VAL A 600 6.17 7.92 -27.97
CA VAL A 600 7.58 8.32 -28.11
C VAL A 600 7.78 8.58 -29.60
N PRO A 601 8.19 9.78 -30.00
CA PRO A 601 8.79 9.95 -31.33
C PRO A 601 9.96 8.97 -31.41
N PRO A 602 10.24 8.36 -32.60
CA PRO A 602 11.23 7.31 -32.73
C PRO A 602 12.56 7.79 -32.19
N ALA A 603 13.05 7.15 -31.14
CA ALA A 603 14.43 7.35 -30.69
C ALA A 603 15.38 6.80 -31.75
N PRO A 604 16.53 7.45 -31.98
CA PRO A 604 17.47 6.94 -32.94
C PRO A 604 17.98 5.57 -32.52
N SER A 605 17.69 4.59 -33.34
CA SER A 605 18.27 3.26 -33.48
C SER A 605 19.00 2.63 -32.28
N ARG A 606 18.24 2.13 -31.28
CA ARG A 606 18.56 0.92 -30.56
C ARG A 606 17.27 0.13 -30.40
N PRO A 607 17.22 -1.16 -30.74
CA PRO A 607 16.02 -1.94 -30.59
C PRO A 607 15.73 -2.12 -29.09
N CYS A 608 14.59 -1.63 -28.61
CA CYS A 608 14.02 -2.08 -27.35
C CYS A 608 13.67 -3.56 -27.53
N ARG A 609 14.46 -4.43 -26.94
CA ARG A 609 14.04 -5.80 -26.66
C ARG A 609 13.14 -5.72 -25.43
N MET A 610 11.83 -5.84 -25.63
CA MET A 610 10.91 -6.35 -24.63
C MET A 610 10.84 -7.85 -24.74
#